data_10f1005940362993e5013a15e8e27038
#
_entry.id   10f1005940362993e5013a15e8e27038
#
_cell.length_a   1.000
_cell.length_b   1.000
_cell.length_c   1.000
_cell.angle_alpha   90.00
_cell.angle_beta   90.00
_cell.angle_gamma   90.00
#
_symmetry.space_group_name_H-M   'P 1'
#
loop_
_entity.id
_entity.type
_entity.pdbx_description
1 polymer ?
#
loop_
_entity_poly.entity_id
_entity_poly.type
_entity_poly.pdbx_seq_one_letter_code
_entity_poly.pdbx_strand_id
1 'polypeptide(L)'
;MKRNHQENVSERDFETNDEPNGQNSGHIAIVGMSGRFPGAASVRELWQLVLEGKTAFSHFAPDEIEDSFTDEERAQPNYVAARPHLDDADMFDAEFFGMFPREAAVTDPQHRIFLEICWEALEDGGYDPHRYSGLIGVFAGSSMPTYLINNVLYDRAKAEEFTSNYQIGCFHELVGALNDTLATRVAYKFNLRGPAFTLQSACSSSLLAVSQACQNLLTYSCDMALAGGVSVTIPQKRGYIYQEGGMASPDGACRPFDASAAGTVFASGAGVVLLKRYEDAIENGDHVYAIIRGYGINNDGSDKVGFTAPSVEGQAEAIAAALANAAVDPSTIGYIECHGTATPLGDPIEFNGLTRAFADAAPGPANCALGSVKGTIGHTDAAAGVRPRSPRW
;
A
#
# COMPACT_ATOMS: atom_id res chain seq x y z
N MET A 1 -8.45 -49.86 19.23
CA MET A 1 -9.63 -48.98 19.34
C MET A 1 -9.18 -47.55 19.63
N LYS A 2 -9.02 -46.71 18.61
CA LYS A 2 -8.77 -45.28 18.73
C LYS A 2 -9.99 -44.58 18.14
N ARG A 3 -10.72 -43.85 18.94
CA ARG A 3 -11.87 -43.04 18.52
C ARG A 3 -11.36 -41.70 17.98
N ASN A 4 -11.67 -41.44 16.73
CA ASN A 4 -11.58 -40.12 16.12
C ASN A 4 -12.66 -39.21 16.74
N HIS A 5 -12.25 -38.10 17.32
CA HIS A 5 -13.13 -36.96 17.53
C HIS A 5 -12.88 -35.98 16.36
N GLN A 6 -13.78 -36.01 15.41
CA GLN A 6 -14.03 -34.86 14.52
C GLN A 6 -14.98 -33.93 15.27
N GLU A 7 -14.47 -32.80 15.72
CA GLU A 7 -15.33 -31.72 16.14
C GLU A 7 -15.83 -30.96 14.91
N ASN A 8 -17.11 -31.11 14.65
CA ASN A 8 -17.87 -30.26 13.75
C ASN A 8 -17.90 -28.84 14.35
N VAL A 9 -17.19 -27.91 13.75
CA VAL A 9 -17.36 -26.47 14.03
C VAL A 9 -18.58 -26.04 13.21
N SER A 10 -19.70 -25.89 13.92
CA SER A 10 -20.94 -25.33 13.39
C SER A 10 -20.69 -23.89 12.89
N GLU A 11 -21.12 -23.63 11.68
CA GLU A 11 -21.34 -22.27 11.17
C GLU A 11 -22.22 -21.52 12.18
N ARG A 12 -21.62 -20.54 12.85
CA ARG A 12 -22.40 -19.57 13.61
C ARG A 12 -22.84 -18.50 12.62
N ASP A 13 -24.11 -18.51 12.32
CA ASP A 13 -24.79 -17.40 11.66
C ASP A 13 -24.48 -16.11 12.43
N PHE A 14 -23.85 -15.16 11.76
CA PHE A 14 -23.77 -13.79 12.23
C PHE A 14 -25.17 -13.20 12.09
N GLU A 15 -25.94 -13.26 13.17
CA GLU A 15 -27.10 -12.38 13.31
C GLU A 15 -26.57 -10.94 13.33
N THR A 16 -26.65 -10.27 12.17
CA THR A 16 -26.57 -8.81 12.11
C THR A 16 -27.78 -8.28 12.87
N ASN A 17 -27.56 -7.72 14.05
CA ASN A 17 -28.52 -6.84 14.69
C ASN A 17 -28.62 -5.55 13.86
N ASP A 18 -29.21 -5.64 12.68
CA ASP A 18 -29.59 -4.50 11.86
C ASP A 18 -30.84 -3.85 12.45
N GLU A 19 -30.65 -2.85 13.30
CA GLU A 19 -31.69 -1.85 13.48
C GLU A 19 -31.74 -0.97 12.20
N PRO A 20 -32.86 -0.94 11.46
CA PRO A 20 -32.98 -0.11 10.27
C PRO A 20 -33.29 1.32 10.68
N ASN A 21 -32.29 2.12 11.03
CA ASN A 21 -32.44 3.58 11.08
C ASN A 21 -31.09 4.31 11.20
N GLY A 22 -30.68 5.00 10.13
CA GLY A 22 -29.90 6.23 10.19
C GLY A 22 -28.43 6.18 10.67
N GLN A 23 -27.94 5.08 11.22
CA GLN A 23 -26.60 5.00 11.82
C GLN A 23 -25.48 4.63 10.82
N ASN A 24 -25.81 4.14 9.63
CA ASN A 24 -24.82 3.68 8.64
C ASN A 24 -24.57 4.70 7.51
N SER A 25 -25.25 5.85 7.52
CA SER A 25 -25.00 6.89 6.52
C SER A 25 -23.58 7.46 6.69
N GLY A 26 -22.75 7.27 5.67
CA GLY A 26 -21.37 7.74 5.65
C GLY A 26 -20.31 6.63 5.77
N HIS A 27 -20.69 5.36 5.82
CA HIS A 27 -19.75 4.25 5.80
C HIS A 27 -19.38 3.86 4.36
N ILE A 28 -18.13 3.38 4.17
CA ILE A 28 -17.63 2.90 2.89
C ILE A 28 -17.29 1.42 2.99
N ALA A 29 -17.79 0.62 2.05
CA ALA A 29 -17.51 -0.80 1.91
C ALA A 29 -16.27 -1.03 1.04
N ILE A 30 -15.42 -1.97 1.44
CA ILE A 30 -14.41 -2.58 0.58
C ILE A 30 -15.08 -3.80 -0.06
N VAL A 31 -15.28 -3.75 -1.37
CA VAL A 31 -16.02 -4.78 -2.13
C VAL A 31 -15.12 -5.60 -3.06
N GLY A 32 -13.87 -5.19 -3.23
CA GLY A 32 -12.85 -5.93 -3.99
C GLY A 32 -11.44 -5.48 -3.60
N MET A 33 -10.45 -6.35 -3.81
CA MET A 33 -9.06 -6.04 -3.52
C MET A 33 -8.10 -6.89 -4.34
N SER A 34 -6.95 -6.32 -4.69
CA SER A 34 -5.83 -7.05 -5.27
C SER A 34 -4.49 -6.45 -4.87
N GLY A 35 -3.40 -7.21 -5.08
CA GLY A 35 -2.05 -6.74 -4.81
C GLY A 35 -0.96 -7.72 -5.20
N ARG A 36 0.27 -7.20 -5.20
CA ARG A 36 1.52 -7.92 -5.38
C ARG A 36 2.45 -7.56 -4.23
N PHE A 37 2.97 -8.55 -3.55
CA PHE A 37 3.78 -8.35 -2.36
C PHE A 37 5.03 -9.25 -2.42
N PRO A 38 6.11 -8.90 -1.74
CA PRO A 38 7.26 -9.79 -1.64
C PRO A 38 6.87 -11.18 -1.16
N GLY A 39 7.24 -12.20 -1.95
CA GLY A 39 6.92 -13.59 -1.66
C GLY A 39 5.43 -13.96 -1.72
N ALA A 40 4.57 -13.07 -2.28
CA ALA A 40 3.14 -13.31 -2.41
C ALA A 40 2.57 -12.60 -3.64
N ALA A 41 2.08 -13.36 -4.61
CA ALA A 41 1.48 -12.85 -5.85
C ALA A 41 0.03 -12.37 -5.66
N SER A 42 -0.55 -12.57 -4.48
CA SER A 42 -1.94 -12.21 -4.18
C SER A 42 -2.13 -11.82 -2.70
N VAL A 43 -3.26 -11.18 -2.41
CA VAL A 43 -3.72 -10.87 -1.05
C VAL A 43 -3.85 -12.16 -0.21
N ARG A 44 -4.34 -13.23 -0.81
CA ARG A 44 -4.50 -14.53 -0.14
C ARG A 44 -3.16 -15.14 0.25
N GLU A 45 -2.17 -15.09 -0.62
CA GLU A 45 -0.83 -15.60 -0.35
C GLU A 45 -0.12 -14.77 0.72
N LEU A 46 -0.25 -13.43 0.68
CA LEU A 46 0.26 -12.57 1.75
C LEU A 46 -0.32 -12.97 3.10
N TRP A 47 -1.63 -13.26 3.14
CA TRP A 47 -2.26 -13.71 4.37
C TRP A 47 -1.70 -15.04 4.87
N GLN A 48 -1.38 -15.97 3.97
CA GLN A 48 -0.72 -17.24 4.33
C GLN A 48 0.68 -17.01 4.91
N LEU A 49 1.48 -16.12 4.32
CA LEU A 49 2.79 -15.75 4.89
C LEU A 49 2.66 -15.23 6.33
N VAL A 50 1.68 -14.36 6.59
CA VAL A 50 1.43 -13.82 7.94
C VAL A 50 1.01 -14.93 8.91
N LEU A 51 0.09 -15.81 8.52
CA LEU A 51 -0.38 -16.93 9.35
C LEU A 51 0.74 -17.92 9.70
N GLU A 52 1.64 -18.15 8.77
CA GLU A 52 2.78 -19.05 8.91
C GLU A 52 3.96 -18.42 9.67
N GLY A 53 3.88 -17.12 9.98
CA GLY A 53 4.97 -16.38 10.62
C GLY A 53 6.24 -16.32 9.76
N LYS A 54 6.10 -16.45 8.43
CA LYS A 54 7.20 -16.38 7.49
C LYS A 54 7.51 -14.93 7.11
N THR A 55 8.75 -14.69 6.68
CA THR A 55 9.19 -13.39 6.17
C THR A 55 9.63 -13.52 4.72
N ALA A 56 9.47 -12.44 3.95
CA ALA A 56 9.85 -12.38 2.54
C ALA A 56 11.19 -11.64 2.32
N PHE A 57 12.01 -11.55 3.35
CA PHE A 57 13.33 -10.93 3.25
C PHE A 57 14.30 -11.87 2.53
N SER A 58 14.78 -11.42 1.36
CA SER A 58 15.77 -12.15 0.58
C SER A 58 17.16 -11.58 0.82
N HIS A 59 18.14 -12.49 1.02
CA HIS A 59 19.56 -12.15 1.05
C HIS A 59 20.17 -12.70 -0.24
N PHE A 60 20.86 -11.85 -0.97
CA PHE A 60 21.37 -12.17 -2.30
C PHE A 60 22.80 -12.67 -2.26
N ALA A 61 23.09 -13.73 -3.01
CA ALA A 61 24.46 -14.10 -3.34
C ALA A 61 25.10 -13.05 -4.29
N PRO A 62 26.41 -12.90 -4.32
CA PRO A 62 27.07 -11.86 -5.12
C PRO A 62 26.73 -11.90 -6.62
N ASP A 63 26.44 -13.08 -7.17
CA ASP A 63 26.07 -13.32 -8.56
C ASP A 63 24.58 -13.05 -8.87
N GLU A 64 23.75 -12.86 -7.84
CA GLU A 64 22.34 -12.51 -7.98
C GLU A 64 22.10 -10.99 -7.97
N ILE A 65 23.10 -10.19 -7.54
CA ILE A 65 22.96 -8.76 -7.34
C ILE A 65 22.97 -8.02 -8.68
N GLU A 66 21.97 -7.20 -8.91
CA GLU A 66 21.73 -6.42 -10.13
C GLU A 66 22.05 -4.91 -9.95
N ASP A 67 22.50 -4.50 -8.77
CA ASP A 67 22.79 -3.08 -8.51
C ASP A 67 24.06 -2.59 -9.20
N SER A 68 24.26 -1.26 -9.20
CA SER A 68 25.39 -0.59 -9.81
C SER A 68 26.57 -0.36 -8.85
N PHE A 69 26.56 -0.94 -7.66
CA PHE A 69 27.68 -0.83 -6.72
C PHE A 69 28.92 -1.55 -7.27
N THR A 70 30.08 -0.94 -7.08
CA THR A 70 31.36 -1.56 -7.42
C THR A 70 31.69 -2.71 -6.47
N ASP A 71 32.62 -3.58 -6.86
CA ASP A 71 33.08 -4.68 -5.99
C ASP A 71 33.72 -4.14 -4.68
N GLU A 72 34.37 -2.97 -4.74
CA GLU A 72 34.91 -2.32 -3.54
C GLU A 72 33.82 -1.82 -2.61
N GLU A 73 32.72 -1.27 -3.15
CA GLU A 73 31.57 -0.84 -2.37
C GLU A 73 30.83 -2.03 -1.75
N ARG A 74 30.64 -3.12 -2.49
CA ARG A 74 30.04 -4.37 -1.99
C ARG A 74 30.91 -5.07 -0.95
N ALA A 75 32.23 -4.87 -0.99
CA ALA A 75 33.16 -5.40 0.01
C ALA A 75 33.18 -4.60 1.32
N GLN A 76 32.50 -3.47 1.41
CA GLN A 76 32.43 -2.68 2.64
C GLN A 76 31.64 -3.43 3.73
N PRO A 77 32.07 -3.34 5.00
CA PRO A 77 31.42 -4.08 6.10
C PRO A 77 29.98 -3.62 6.41
N ASN A 78 29.59 -2.46 5.89
CA ASN A 78 28.23 -1.89 6.02
C ASN A 78 27.40 -2.05 4.74
N TYR A 79 27.85 -2.82 3.75
CA TYR A 79 27.02 -3.21 2.63
C TYR A 79 26.07 -4.34 3.05
N VAL A 80 24.78 -4.16 2.83
CA VAL A 80 23.72 -5.11 3.17
C VAL A 80 23.09 -5.65 1.88
N ALA A 81 23.37 -6.91 1.56
CA ALA A 81 22.87 -7.61 0.38
C ALA A 81 21.48 -8.21 0.61
N ALA A 82 20.53 -7.40 1.04
CA ALA A 82 19.20 -7.88 1.39
C ALA A 82 18.10 -6.92 0.95
N ARG A 83 17.00 -7.47 0.41
CA ARG A 83 15.79 -6.71 0.08
C ARG A 83 14.62 -7.65 -0.16
N PRO A 84 13.42 -7.35 0.35
CA PRO A 84 12.19 -7.93 -0.15
C PRO A 84 11.88 -7.37 -1.55
N HIS A 85 11.66 -8.24 -2.53
CA HIS A 85 11.42 -7.87 -3.93
C HIS A 85 10.14 -8.53 -4.47
N LEU A 86 9.66 -8.06 -5.60
CA LEU A 86 8.57 -8.69 -6.33
C LEU A 86 9.13 -9.66 -7.36
N ASP A 87 8.60 -10.87 -7.38
CA ASP A 87 8.80 -11.78 -8.49
C ASP A 87 8.08 -11.24 -9.74
N ASP A 88 8.60 -11.53 -10.92
CA ASP A 88 7.98 -11.23 -12.22
C ASP A 88 7.59 -9.74 -12.41
N ALA A 89 8.30 -8.80 -11.77
CA ALA A 89 8.02 -7.36 -11.87
C ALA A 89 8.23 -6.79 -13.29
N ASP A 90 8.92 -7.51 -14.16
CA ASP A 90 9.14 -7.21 -15.57
C ASP A 90 8.05 -7.78 -16.49
N MET A 91 7.27 -8.75 -16.02
CA MET A 91 6.19 -9.37 -16.80
C MET A 91 4.97 -8.44 -16.90
N PHE A 92 4.32 -8.48 -18.06
CA PHE A 92 3.11 -7.68 -18.31
C PHE A 92 2.38 -8.18 -19.58
N ASP A 93 1.08 -8.37 -19.47
CA ASP A 93 0.24 -8.71 -20.64
C ASP A 93 -0.12 -7.44 -21.43
N ALA A 94 0.81 -6.96 -22.25
CA ALA A 94 0.64 -5.75 -23.04
C ALA A 94 -0.52 -5.87 -24.04
N GLU A 95 -0.76 -7.08 -24.60
CA GLU A 95 -1.83 -7.31 -25.58
C GLU A 95 -3.20 -7.18 -24.92
N PHE A 96 -3.39 -7.76 -23.75
CA PHE A 96 -4.62 -7.65 -22.97
C PHE A 96 -5.01 -6.19 -22.71
N PHE A 97 -4.04 -5.34 -22.35
CA PHE A 97 -4.27 -3.93 -22.09
C PHE A 97 -4.22 -3.05 -23.38
N GLY A 98 -4.13 -3.66 -24.56
CA GLY A 98 -4.07 -2.92 -25.83
C GLY A 98 -2.89 -1.95 -25.89
N MET A 99 -1.72 -2.36 -25.39
CA MET A 99 -0.47 -1.62 -25.45
C MET A 99 0.46 -2.21 -26.49
N PHE A 100 1.00 -1.36 -27.38
CA PHE A 100 2.04 -1.82 -28.30
C PHE A 100 3.33 -2.19 -27.54
N PRO A 101 4.10 -3.18 -28.02
CA PRO A 101 5.34 -3.61 -27.34
C PRO A 101 6.31 -2.46 -27.05
N ARG A 102 6.43 -1.48 -27.97
CA ARG A 102 7.27 -0.30 -27.77
C ARG A 102 6.76 0.62 -26.65
N GLU A 103 5.43 0.79 -26.55
CA GLU A 103 4.82 1.56 -25.46
C GLU A 103 5.04 0.84 -24.12
N ALA A 104 4.77 -0.46 -24.08
CA ALA A 104 4.95 -1.26 -22.88
C ALA A 104 6.40 -1.24 -22.38
N ALA A 105 7.38 -1.28 -23.29
CA ALA A 105 8.81 -1.28 -22.96
C ALA A 105 9.27 0.02 -22.28
N VAL A 106 8.68 1.17 -22.59
CA VAL A 106 9.03 2.46 -21.96
C VAL A 106 8.11 2.83 -20.81
N THR A 107 7.06 2.04 -20.56
CA THR A 107 6.15 2.24 -19.43
C THR A 107 6.75 1.63 -18.15
N ASP A 108 6.82 2.44 -17.08
CA ASP A 108 7.34 2.00 -15.78
C ASP A 108 6.59 0.77 -15.26
N PRO A 109 7.25 -0.25 -14.72
CA PRO A 109 6.62 -1.40 -14.08
C PRO A 109 5.55 -1.02 -13.05
N GLN A 110 5.69 0.10 -12.36
CA GLN A 110 4.66 0.60 -11.45
C GLN A 110 3.31 0.81 -12.15
N HIS A 111 3.33 1.41 -13.35
CA HIS A 111 2.11 1.62 -14.13
C HIS A 111 1.52 0.30 -14.65
N ARG A 112 2.39 -0.64 -15.07
CA ARG A 112 1.97 -1.94 -15.59
C ARG A 112 1.31 -2.79 -14.50
N ILE A 113 1.99 -2.96 -13.37
CA ILE A 113 1.47 -3.72 -12.23
C ILE A 113 0.20 -3.07 -11.67
N PHE A 114 0.14 -1.73 -11.60
CA PHE A 114 -1.05 -1.05 -11.10
C PHE A 114 -2.27 -1.23 -12.02
N LEU A 115 -2.07 -1.31 -13.34
CA LEU A 115 -3.13 -1.69 -14.29
C LEU A 115 -3.66 -3.09 -13.98
N GLU A 116 -2.77 -4.08 -13.84
CA GLU A 116 -3.15 -5.47 -13.56
C GLU A 116 -3.95 -5.59 -12.27
N ILE A 117 -3.44 -5.05 -11.16
CA ILE A 117 -4.13 -5.17 -9.87
C ILE A 117 -5.45 -4.37 -9.82
N CYS A 118 -5.58 -3.26 -10.58
CA CYS A 118 -6.85 -2.55 -10.71
C CYS A 118 -7.88 -3.38 -11.46
N TRP A 119 -7.47 -4.08 -12.52
CA TRP A 119 -8.35 -5.02 -13.23
C TRP A 119 -8.80 -6.15 -12.32
N GLU A 120 -7.87 -6.80 -11.65
CA GLU A 120 -8.15 -7.90 -10.71
C GLU A 120 -9.05 -7.48 -9.54
N ALA A 121 -8.91 -6.26 -9.03
CA ALA A 121 -9.77 -5.76 -7.97
C ALA A 121 -11.22 -5.53 -8.44
N LEU A 122 -11.40 -5.14 -9.71
CA LEU A 122 -12.73 -5.07 -10.33
C LEU A 122 -13.33 -6.48 -10.53
N GLU A 123 -12.53 -7.44 -10.99
CA GLU A 123 -12.94 -8.84 -11.11
C GLU A 123 -13.31 -9.46 -9.75
N ASP A 124 -12.49 -9.21 -8.71
CA ASP A 124 -12.75 -9.66 -7.34
C ASP A 124 -14.05 -9.10 -6.78
N GLY A 125 -14.38 -7.85 -7.10
CA GLY A 125 -15.66 -7.22 -6.79
C GLY A 125 -16.81 -7.64 -7.70
N GLY A 126 -16.56 -8.42 -8.76
CA GLY A 126 -17.59 -8.85 -9.73
C GLY A 126 -18.02 -7.79 -10.73
N TYR A 127 -17.18 -6.76 -10.96
CA TYR A 127 -17.49 -5.62 -11.84
C TYR A 127 -16.73 -5.65 -13.16
N ASP A 128 -17.48 -5.61 -14.26
CA ASP A 128 -16.94 -5.35 -15.60
C ASP A 128 -16.97 -3.83 -15.85
N PRO A 129 -15.81 -3.16 -15.95
CA PRO A 129 -15.76 -1.71 -16.15
C PRO A 129 -16.42 -1.24 -17.46
N HIS A 130 -16.50 -2.11 -18.47
CA HIS A 130 -17.14 -1.79 -19.74
C HIS A 130 -18.67 -1.86 -19.70
N ARG A 131 -19.23 -2.53 -18.69
CA ARG A 131 -20.69 -2.70 -18.50
C ARG A 131 -21.26 -1.86 -17.37
N TYR A 132 -20.42 -1.46 -16.42
CA TYR A 132 -20.86 -0.63 -15.32
C TYR A 132 -21.22 0.78 -15.79
N SER A 133 -22.45 1.21 -15.52
CA SER A 133 -22.98 2.49 -16.01
C SER A 133 -22.67 3.69 -15.12
N GLY A 134 -22.25 3.45 -13.87
CA GLY A 134 -21.89 4.48 -12.90
C GLY A 134 -20.48 5.03 -13.10
N LEU A 135 -20.13 6.02 -12.28
CA LEU A 135 -18.82 6.65 -12.31
C LEU A 135 -17.84 5.90 -11.41
N ILE A 136 -16.75 5.40 -11.99
CA ILE A 136 -15.65 4.79 -11.23
C ILE A 136 -14.49 5.78 -11.17
N GLY A 137 -14.10 6.20 -9.95
CA GLY A 137 -12.93 7.02 -9.70
C GLY A 137 -11.64 6.19 -9.54
N VAL A 138 -10.47 6.83 -9.72
CA VAL A 138 -9.16 6.20 -9.50
C VAL A 138 -8.27 7.13 -8.69
N PHE A 139 -7.83 6.66 -7.53
CA PHE A 139 -7.00 7.40 -6.59
C PHE A 139 -5.75 6.57 -6.30
N ALA A 140 -4.57 7.05 -6.69
CA ALA A 140 -3.37 6.23 -6.65
C ALA A 140 -2.15 7.00 -6.14
N GLY A 141 -1.23 6.29 -5.49
CA GLY A 141 0.10 6.79 -5.17
C GLY A 141 1.18 5.92 -5.78
N SER A 142 2.32 6.48 -6.16
CA SER A 142 3.48 5.71 -6.62
C SER A 142 4.79 6.26 -6.09
N SER A 143 5.81 5.42 -6.08
CA SER A 143 7.16 5.80 -5.67
C SER A 143 7.95 6.44 -6.82
N MET A 144 9.21 6.78 -6.55
CA MET A 144 10.12 7.33 -7.56
C MET A 144 10.24 6.39 -8.78
N PRO A 145 10.17 6.91 -10.02
CA PRO A 145 10.26 6.10 -11.24
C PRO A 145 11.72 5.69 -11.54
N THR A 146 12.23 4.74 -10.78
CA THR A 146 13.61 4.26 -10.93
C THR A 146 13.86 3.55 -12.25
N TYR A 147 12.81 2.99 -12.86
CA TYR A 147 12.87 2.40 -14.19
C TYR A 147 13.22 3.43 -15.27
N LEU A 148 12.66 4.63 -15.20
CA LEU A 148 13.02 5.72 -16.10
C LEU A 148 14.54 5.98 -16.07
N ILE A 149 15.10 6.05 -14.86
CA ILE A 149 16.53 6.41 -14.67
C ILE A 149 17.43 5.27 -15.10
N ASN A 150 17.13 4.04 -14.71
CA ASN A 150 18.05 2.90 -14.87
C ASN A 150 17.89 2.16 -16.19
N ASN A 151 16.70 2.21 -16.82
CA ASN A 151 16.38 1.41 -18.00
C ASN A 151 16.05 2.26 -19.24
N VAL A 152 15.34 3.38 -19.11
CA VAL A 152 14.97 4.23 -20.26
C VAL A 152 16.07 5.24 -20.54
N LEU A 153 16.59 5.90 -19.51
CA LEU A 153 17.69 6.87 -19.60
C LEU A 153 19.04 6.23 -19.26
N TYR A 154 19.30 5.05 -19.79
CA TYR A 154 20.39 4.14 -19.41
C TYR A 154 21.80 4.72 -19.63
N ASP A 155 21.94 5.76 -20.44
CA ASP A 155 23.20 6.44 -20.64
C ASP A 155 23.03 7.97 -20.76
N ARG A 156 24.15 8.68 -20.78
CA ARG A 156 24.17 10.14 -20.82
C ARG A 156 23.53 10.70 -22.11
N ALA A 157 23.72 10.05 -23.24
CA ALA A 157 23.18 10.52 -24.52
C ALA A 157 21.65 10.41 -24.53
N LYS A 158 21.09 9.33 -23.96
CA LYS A 158 19.65 9.17 -23.77
C LYS A 158 19.08 10.19 -22.80
N ALA A 159 19.78 10.49 -21.70
CA ALA A 159 19.37 11.53 -20.77
C ALA A 159 19.37 12.93 -21.41
N GLU A 160 20.38 13.27 -22.21
CA GLU A 160 20.47 14.53 -22.95
C GLU A 160 19.39 14.61 -24.04
N GLU A 161 19.10 13.53 -24.78
CA GLU A 161 18.01 13.44 -25.75
C GLU A 161 16.65 13.67 -25.04
N PHE A 162 16.40 12.99 -23.94
CA PHE A 162 15.16 13.14 -23.16
C PHE A 162 14.98 14.56 -22.64
N THR A 163 15.97 15.13 -21.99
CA THR A 163 15.88 16.50 -21.42
C THR A 163 15.67 17.58 -22.50
N SER A 164 16.20 17.36 -23.70
CA SER A 164 16.04 18.29 -24.83
C SER A 164 14.68 18.14 -25.53
N ASN A 165 14.05 16.95 -25.47
CA ASN A 165 12.90 16.60 -26.31
C ASN A 165 11.71 16.01 -25.57
N TYR A 166 11.68 16.02 -24.21
CA TYR A 166 10.67 15.30 -23.42
C TYR A 166 9.23 15.69 -23.77
N GLN A 167 8.98 16.92 -24.18
CA GLN A 167 7.63 17.40 -24.55
C GLN A 167 7.22 17.07 -25.97
N ILE A 168 8.14 16.67 -26.84
CA ILE A 168 7.89 16.48 -28.28
C ILE A 168 8.33 15.08 -28.73
N GLY A 169 9.64 14.80 -28.69
CA GLY A 169 10.21 13.56 -29.23
C GLY A 169 10.16 12.37 -28.27
N CYS A 170 10.24 12.63 -26.97
CA CYS A 170 10.28 11.62 -25.90
C CYS A 170 9.00 11.63 -25.05
N PHE A 171 7.86 12.01 -25.63
CA PHE A 171 6.61 12.15 -24.90
C PHE A 171 6.07 10.80 -24.38
N HIS A 172 6.31 9.70 -25.08
CA HIS A 172 5.89 8.37 -24.65
C HIS A 172 6.66 7.90 -23.41
N GLU A 173 7.96 8.16 -23.38
CA GLU A 173 8.83 7.91 -22.23
C GLU A 173 8.38 8.74 -21.02
N LEU A 174 8.08 10.02 -21.24
CA LEU A 174 7.57 10.94 -20.23
C LEU A 174 6.28 10.41 -19.59
N VAL A 175 5.23 10.21 -20.41
CA VAL A 175 3.93 9.74 -19.89
C VAL A 175 3.96 8.29 -19.41
N GLY A 176 4.94 7.51 -19.86
CA GLY A 176 5.15 6.13 -19.43
C GLY A 176 5.74 6.02 -18.02
N ALA A 177 6.40 7.07 -17.52
CA ALA A 177 7.19 7.02 -16.31
C ALA A 177 6.73 7.97 -15.19
N LEU A 178 6.05 9.08 -15.53
CA LEU A 178 5.70 10.07 -14.52
C LEU A 178 4.50 9.62 -13.66
N ASN A 179 4.62 9.90 -12.37
CA ASN A 179 3.64 9.52 -11.37
C ASN A 179 2.25 10.12 -11.64
N ASP A 180 2.17 11.33 -12.19
CA ASP A 180 0.92 12.04 -12.48
C ASP A 180 0.01 11.34 -13.49
N THR A 181 0.56 10.46 -14.33
CA THR A 181 -0.21 9.70 -15.33
C THR A 181 -0.68 8.32 -14.84
N LEU A 182 -0.31 7.88 -13.64
CA LEU A 182 -0.66 6.55 -13.10
C LEU A 182 -2.18 6.33 -13.05
N ALA A 183 -2.91 7.18 -12.33
CA ALA A 183 -4.37 7.04 -12.17
C ALA A 183 -5.13 7.26 -13.48
N THR A 184 -4.72 8.27 -14.27
CA THR A 184 -5.36 8.59 -15.53
C THR A 184 -5.11 7.52 -16.60
N ARG A 185 -4.00 6.77 -16.55
CA ARG A 185 -3.76 5.62 -17.42
C ARG A 185 -4.75 4.50 -17.15
N VAL A 186 -5.03 4.18 -15.88
CA VAL A 186 -6.05 3.19 -15.51
C VAL A 186 -7.43 3.64 -16.03
N ALA A 187 -7.80 4.91 -15.76
CA ALA A 187 -9.05 5.46 -16.24
C ALA A 187 -9.19 5.38 -17.77
N TYR A 188 -8.12 5.70 -18.51
CA TYR A 188 -8.10 5.60 -19.97
C TYR A 188 -8.25 4.15 -20.47
N LYS A 189 -7.48 3.21 -19.93
CA LYS A 189 -7.47 1.81 -20.39
C LYS A 189 -8.79 1.09 -20.09
N PHE A 190 -9.48 1.44 -19.02
CA PHE A 190 -10.76 0.82 -18.63
C PHE A 190 -11.97 1.69 -18.96
N ASN A 191 -11.78 2.82 -19.65
CA ASN A 191 -12.85 3.79 -19.99
C ASN A 191 -13.63 4.28 -18.75
N LEU A 192 -12.93 4.49 -17.63
CA LEU A 192 -13.54 5.01 -16.40
C LEU A 192 -13.72 6.54 -16.51
N ARG A 193 -14.84 7.05 -16.01
CA ARG A 193 -15.20 8.46 -16.16
C ARG A 193 -15.33 9.23 -14.84
N GLY A 194 -15.06 8.59 -13.72
CA GLY A 194 -14.99 9.25 -12.42
C GLY A 194 -13.69 10.09 -12.27
N PRO A 195 -13.53 10.81 -11.16
CA PRO A 195 -12.29 11.52 -10.85
C PRO A 195 -11.10 10.58 -10.85
N ALA A 196 -10.00 10.98 -11.52
CA ALA A 196 -8.78 10.18 -11.60
C ALA A 196 -7.56 11.06 -11.40
N PHE A 197 -6.85 10.89 -10.29
CA PHE A 197 -5.63 11.65 -9.99
C PHE A 197 -4.69 10.91 -9.06
N THR A 198 -3.41 11.21 -9.22
CA THR A 198 -2.35 10.62 -8.41
C THR A 198 -2.05 11.51 -7.21
N LEU A 199 -1.84 10.90 -6.07
CA LEU A 199 -1.58 11.52 -4.77
C LEU A 199 -0.16 11.18 -4.31
N GLN A 200 0.56 12.17 -3.80
CA GLN A 200 1.91 11.98 -3.29
C GLN A 200 2.02 12.47 -1.85
N SER A 201 2.28 11.54 -0.94
CA SER A 201 2.50 11.77 0.49
C SER A 201 3.49 10.75 1.06
N ALA A 202 4.54 10.45 0.30
CA ALA A 202 5.54 9.43 0.62
C ALA A 202 4.89 8.12 1.08
N CYS A 203 5.28 7.57 2.23
CA CYS A 203 4.81 6.28 2.74
C CYS A 203 3.30 6.24 3.06
N SER A 204 2.63 7.38 3.17
CA SER A 204 1.17 7.46 3.41
C SER A 204 0.34 7.61 2.13
N SER A 205 0.96 7.64 0.94
CA SER A 205 0.28 7.92 -0.33
C SER A 205 -0.93 7.02 -0.59
N SER A 206 -0.80 5.72 -0.42
CA SER A 206 -1.92 4.79 -0.64
C SER A 206 -3.03 4.91 0.41
N LEU A 207 -2.71 5.23 1.67
CA LEU A 207 -3.74 5.48 2.69
C LEU A 207 -4.47 6.80 2.44
N LEU A 208 -3.74 7.83 2.00
CA LEU A 208 -4.33 9.10 1.55
C LEU A 208 -5.24 8.89 0.33
N ALA A 209 -4.85 8.00 -0.61
CA ALA A 209 -5.67 7.63 -1.77
C ALA A 209 -7.00 7.00 -1.33
N VAL A 210 -6.98 6.08 -0.35
CA VAL A 210 -8.21 5.51 0.24
C VAL A 210 -9.07 6.58 0.90
N SER A 211 -8.46 7.46 1.70
CA SER A 211 -9.20 8.52 2.38
C SER A 211 -9.84 9.50 1.37
N GLN A 212 -9.12 9.84 0.30
CA GLN A 212 -9.62 10.70 -0.76
C GLN A 212 -10.74 10.03 -1.57
N ALA A 213 -10.65 8.72 -1.82
CA ALA A 213 -11.71 7.94 -2.43
C ALA A 213 -12.97 7.93 -1.56
N CYS A 214 -12.85 7.75 -0.25
CA CYS A 214 -13.97 7.84 0.68
C CYS A 214 -14.68 9.20 0.59
N GLN A 215 -13.91 10.30 0.56
CA GLN A 215 -14.48 11.66 0.39
C GLN A 215 -15.27 11.80 -0.91
N ASN A 216 -14.71 11.32 -2.03
CA ASN A 216 -15.37 11.42 -3.34
C ASN A 216 -16.64 10.54 -3.43
N LEU A 217 -16.65 9.37 -2.78
CA LEU A 217 -17.84 8.53 -2.67
C LEU A 217 -18.93 9.21 -1.82
N LEU A 218 -18.57 9.77 -0.67
CA LEU A 218 -19.51 10.44 0.24
C LEU A 218 -20.07 11.74 -0.32
N THR A 219 -19.32 12.42 -1.22
CA THR A 219 -19.80 13.61 -1.94
C THR A 219 -20.46 13.28 -3.27
N TYR A 220 -20.68 11.99 -3.58
CA TYR A 220 -21.30 11.52 -4.82
C TYR A 220 -20.57 11.99 -6.10
N SER A 221 -19.26 12.24 -6.01
CA SER A 221 -18.42 12.55 -7.17
C SER A 221 -18.10 11.31 -8.00
N CYS A 222 -18.25 10.12 -7.41
CA CYS A 222 -18.24 8.82 -8.08
C CYS A 222 -19.14 7.83 -7.31
N ASP A 223 -19.44 6.69 -7.96
CA ASP A 223 -20.28 5.62 -7.40
C ASP A 223 -19.44 4.47 -6.89
N MET A 224 -18.23 4.33 -7.43
CA MET A 224 -17.24 3.34 -7.07
C MET A 224 -15.86 3.97 -7.18
N ALA A 225 -14.88 3.47 -6.43
CA ALA A 225 -13.51 4.00 -6.49
C ALA A 225 -12.46 2.90 -6.34
N LEU A 226 -11.49 2.89 -7.25
CA LEU A 226 -10.23 2.17 -7.09
C LEU A 226 -9.27 3.07 -6.31
N ALA A 227 -8.75 2.58 -5.18
CA ALA A 227 -7.85 3.34 -4.34
C ALA A 227 -6.65 2.50 -3.90
N GLY A 228 -5.43 3.01 -4.10
CA GLY A 228 -4.26 2.22 -3.75
C GLY A 228 -2.93 2.89 -3.99
N GLY A 229 -1.90 2.05 -4.09
CA GLY A 229 -0.54 2.53 -4.38
C GLY A 229 0.38 1.43 -4.85
N VAL A 230 1.48 1.85 -5.47
CA VAL A 230 2.50 0.97 -6.02
C VAL A 230 3.89 1.53 -5.76
N SER A 231 4.83 0.65 -5.47
CA SER A 231 6.25 0.97 -5.34
C SER A 231 7.06 -0.16 -5.95
N VAL A 232 7.72 0.11 -7.05
CA VAL A 232 8.63 -0.86 -7.69
C VAL A 232 9.96 -0.18 -7.95
N THR A 233 10.99 -0.66 -7.28
CA THR A 233 12.36 -0.17 -7.48
C THR A 233 13.11 -1.09 -8.42
N ILE A 234 13.65 -0.56 -9.50
CA ILE A 234 14.48 -1.29 -10.45
C ILE A 234 15.94 -0.80 -10.29
N PRO A 235 16.93 -1.72 -10.24
CA PRO A 235 16.81 -3.18 -10.22
C PRO A 235 16.19 -3.72 -8.93
N GLN A 236 15.58 -4.92 -9.02
CA GLN A 236 14.89 -5.55 -7.88
C GLN A 236 15.87 -6.18 -6.89
N LYS A 237 16.83 -6.96 -7.38
CA LYS A 237 17.84 -7.65 -6.56
C LYS A 237 19.03 -6.74 -6.31
N ARG A 238 18.89 -5.88 -5.31
CA ARG A 238 19.94 -4.90 -4.95
C ARG A 238 20.15 -4.85 -3.45
N GLY A 239 21.40 -4.55 -3.06
CA GLY A 239 21.75 -4.19 -1.69
C GLY A 239 21.68 -2.68 -1.43
N TYR A 240 22.18 -2.29 -0.28
CA TYR A 240 22.35 -0.88 0.11
C TYR A 240 23.53 -0.73 1.06
N ILE A 241 24.09 0.48 1.11
CA ILE A 241 25.12 0.85 2.09
C ILE A 241 24.39 1.36 3.34
N TYR A 242 24.53 0.66 4.45
CA TYR A 242 24.02 1.11 5.74
C TYR A 242 24.75 2.37 6.21
N GLN A 243 24.00 3.33 6.73
CA GLN A 243 24.53 4.54 7.34
C GLN A 243 23.98 4.66 8.76
N GLU A 244 24.86 4.84 9.72
CA GLU A 244 24.48 5.05 11.13
C GLU A 244 23.61 6.30 11.27
N GLY A 245 22.51 6.20 12.02
CA GLY A 245 21.49 7.26 12.14
C GLY A 245 20.56 7.38 10.95
N GLY A 246 20.71 6.56 9.89
CA GLY A 246 19.77 6.44 8.79
C GLY A 246 18.54 5.60 9.14
N MET A 247 17.62 5.47 8.18
CA MET A 247 16.39 4.68 8.37
C MET A 247 16.58 3.19 8.05
N ALA A 248 17.62 2.84 7.27
CA ALA A 248 17.81 1.47 6.81
C ALA A 248 18.35 0.55 7.93
N SER A 249 17.96 -0.71 7.90
CA SER A 249 18.43 -1.73 8.83
C SER A 249 19.90 -2.12 8.56
N PRO A 250 20.75 -2.31 9.59
CA PRO A 250 22.13 -2.74 9.42
C PRO A 250 22.28 -4.21 9.00
N ASP A 251 21.24 -5.03 9.18
CA ASP A 251 21.28 -6.48 8.99
C ASP A 251 20.23 -7.04 8.01
N GLY A 252 19.53 -6.17 7.29
CA GLY A 252 18.53 -6.58 6.31
C GLY A 252 17.22 -7.12 6.89
N ALA A 253 16.95 -6.89 8.17
CA ALA A 253 15.69 -7.30 8.82
C ALA A 253 14.92 -6.10 9.39
N CYS A 254 13.61 -6.18 9.40
CA CYS A 254 12.71 -5.19 9.98
C CYS A 254 11.98 -5.83 11.16
N ARG A 255 12.15 -5.25 12.38
CA ARG A 255 11.61 -5.79 13.65
C ARG A 255 10.77 -4.73 14.36
N PRO A 256 9.53 -4.48 13.91
CA PRO A 256 8.68 -3.43 14.48
C PRO A 256 8.44 -3.62 15.96
N PHE A 257 8.64 -2.56 16.74
CA PHE A 257 8.43 -2.49 18.21
C PHE A 257 9.28 -3.47 19.04
N ASP A 258 10.27 -4.12 18.45
CA ASP A 258 11.19 -5.01 19.16
C ASP A 258 12.34 -4.23 19.81
N ALA A 259 12.88 -4.72 20.92
CA ALA A 259 14.03 -4.12 21.59
C ALA A 259 15.30 -4.12 20.70
N SER A 260 15.38 -5.02 19.73
CA SER A 260 16.46 -5.10 18.73
C SER A 260 16.14 -4.34 17.42
N ALA A 261 15.08 -3.52 17.39
CA ALA A 261 14.74 -2.70 16.23
C ALA A 261 15.89 -1.72 15.90
N ALA A 262 16.40 -1.80 14.67
CA ALA A 262 17.57 -1.03 14.25
C ALA A 262 17.41 -0.34 12.88
N GLY A 263 16.21 -0.39 12.31
CA GLY A 263 15.88 0.22 11.02
C GLY A 263 14.95 -0.61 10.15
N THR A 264 14.49 -0.01 9.07
CA THR A 264 13.60 -0.64 8.10
C THR A 264 14.34 -1.22 6.90
N VAL A 265 13.68 -2.08 6.14
CA VAL A 265 14.14 -2.52 4.82
C VAL A 265 13.09 -2.14 3.80
N PHE A 266 13.46 -1.29 2.84
CA PHE A 266 12.56 -0.91 1.76
C PHE A 266 12.30 -2.07 0.82
N ALA A 267 11.07 -2.21 0.38
CA ALA A 267 10.56 -3.29 -0.45
C ALA A 267 9.79 -2.75 -1.66
N SER A 268 9.67 -3.56 -2.70
CA SER A 268 8.68 -3.33 -3.75
C SER A 268 7.34 -3.95 -3.36
N GLY A 269 6.24 -3.38 -3.84
CA GLY A 269 4.89 -3.89 -3.58
C GLY A 269 3.81 -3.02 -4.20
N ALA A 270 2.63 -3.58 -4.36
CA ALA A 270 1.46 -2.89 -4.89
C ALA A 270 0.19 -3.40 -4.22
N GLY A 271 -0.79 -2.52 -4.04
CA GLY A 271 -2.10 -2.90 -3.53
C GLY A 271 -3.17 -1.91 -3.93
N VAL A 272 -4.37 -2.40 -4.15
CA VAL A 272 -5.55 -1.63 -4.49
C VAL A 272 -6.79 -2.23 -3.84
N VAL A 273 -7.71 -1.37 -3.45
CA VAL A 273 -9.05 -1.72 -2.96
C VAL A 273 -10.11 -1.09 -3.84
N LEU A 274 -11.21 -1.80 -4.06
CA LEU A 274 -12.41 -1.31 -4.69
C LEU A 274 -13.40 -0.91 -3.61
N LEU A 275 -13.83 0.36 -3.65
CA LEU A 275 -14.64 0.99 -2.62
C LEU A 275 -16.01 1.39 -3.17
N LYS A 276 -17.04 1.24 -2.35
CA LYS A 276 -18.40 1.74 -2.60
C LYS A 276 -19.01 2.31 -1.32
N ARG A 277 -20.01 3.19 -1.44
CA ARG A 277 -20.86 3.51 -0.29
C ARG A 277 -21.46 2.21 0.24
N TYR A 278 -21.48 2.04 1.56
CA TYR A 278 -21.94 0.80 2.19
C TYR A 278 -23.38 0.46 1.82
N GLU A 279 -24.25 1.46 1.80
CA GLU A 279 -25.68 1.28 1.43
C GLU A 279 -25.82 0.78 0.00
N ASP A 280 -25.08 1.35 -0.95
CA ASP A 280 -25.08 0.92 -2.35
C ASP A 280 -24.53 -0.51 -2.51
N ALA A 281 -23.52 -0.87 -1.72
CA ALA A 281 -22.94 -2.22 -1.74
C ALA A 281 -23.97 -3.26 -1.26
N ILE A 282 -24.71 -2.97 -0.19
CA ILE A 282 -25.78 -3.86 0.32
C ILE A 282 -26.95 -3.96 -0.68
N GLU A 283 -27.38 -2.82 -1.24
CA GLU A 283 -28.46 -2.81 -2.25
C GLU A 283 -28.10 -3.62 -3.50
N ASN A 284 -26.85 -3.56 -3.91
CA ASN A 284 -26.35 -4.30 -5.09
C ASN A 284 -26.01 -5.77 -4.78
N GLY A 285 -26.03 -6.18 -3.52
CA GLY A 285 -25.69 -7.54 -3.09
C GLY A 285 -24.20 -7.85 -3.19
N ASP A 286 -23.34 -6.83 -3.06
CA ASP A 286 -21.88 -7.00 -3.14
C ASP A 286 -21.35 -7.80 -1.93
N HIS A 287 -20.28 -8.54 -2.15
CA HIS A 287 -19.49 -9.08 -1.05
C HIS A 287 -18.73 -7.96 -0.34
N VAL A 288 -18.93 -7.80 0.96
CA VAL A 288 -18.26 -6.77 1.76
C VAL A 288 -17.14 -7.40 2.59
N TYR A 289 -15.89 -7.12 2.24
CA TYR A 289 -14.72 -7.59 2.99
C TYR A 289 -14.53 -6.86 4.31
N ALA A 290 -14.76 -5.54 4.30
CA ALA A 290 -14.64 -4.68 5.47
C ALA A 290 -15.38 -3.36 5.26
N ILE A 291 -15.62 -2.64 6.37
CA ILE A 291 -16.27 -1.34 6.37
C ILE A 291 -15.29 -0.29 6.91
N ILE A 292 -15.05 0.76 6.14
CA ILE A 292 -14.32 1.95 6.59
C ILE A 292 -15.35 2.87 7.24
N ARG A 293 -15.25 3.03 8.55
CA ARG A 293 -16.15 3.86 9.33
C ARG A 293 -15.69 5.31 9.44
N GLY A 294 -14.37 5.54 9.38
CA GLY A 294 -13.81 6.87 9.47
C GLY A 294 -12.34 6.93 9.05
N TYR A 295 -11.86 8.12 8.82
CA TYR A 295 -10.47 8.42 8.48
C TYR A 295 -10.06 9.77 9.08
N GLY A 296 -8.75 9.96 9.30
CA GLY A 296 -8.16 11.21 9.75
C GLY A 296 -6.95 11.57 8.90
N ILE A 297 -6.87 12.81 8.48
CA ILE A 297 -5.76 13.38 7.70
C ILE A 297 -5.36 14.69 8.33
N ASN A 298 -4.07 14.86 8.60
CA ASN A 298 -3.50 16.13 9.03
C ASN A 298 -2.09 16.33 8.47
N ASN A 299 -1.44 17.40 8.89
CA ASN A 299 -0.03 17.69 8.64
C ASN A 299 0.62 18.23 9.92
N ASP A 300 1.82 17.75 10.23
CA ASP A 300 2.55 18.15 11.46
C ASP A 300 2.96 19.62 11.51
N GLY A 301 2.92 20.35 10.38
CA GLY A 301 3.43 21.70 10.29
C GLY A 301 4.93 21.79 10.55
N SER A 302 5.37 22.83 11.23
CA SER A 302 6.78 23.08 11.57
C SER A 302 7.15 22.73 13.02
N ASP A 303 6.19 22.31 13.83
CA ASP A 303 6.38 22.01 15.26
C ASP A 303 6.97 20.61 15.48
N LYS A 304 8.15 20.38 14.89
CA LYS A 304 8.92 19.14 14.99
C LYS A 304 10.42 19.38 14.78
N VAL A 305 11.25 18.45 15.20
CA VAL A 305 12.71 18.59 15.21
C VAL A 305 13.37 18.68 13.82
N GLY A 306 12.64 18.40 12.75
CA GLY A 306 13.12 18.49 11.37
C GLY A 306 12.06 18.03 10.35
N PHE A 307 12.25 18.38 9.09
CA PHE A 307 11.30 18.13 8.01
C PHE A 307 10.87 16.65 7.91
N THR A 308 11.81 15.73 8.05
CA THR A 308 11.56 14.28 7.95
C THR A 308 11.22 13.61 9.29
N ALA A 309 11.31 14.33 10.41
CA ALA A 309 11.00 13.76 11.73
C ALA A 309 9.49 13.58 11.92
N PRO A 310 9.04 12.47 12.52
CA PRO A 310 7.64 12.29 12.89
C PRO A 310 7.29 13.14 14.13
N SER A 311 5.99 13.46 14.30
CA SER A 311 5.42 14.20 15.44
C SER A 311 4.51 13.29 16.27
N VAL A 312 4.71 13.24 17.58
CA VAL A 312 3.79 12.57 18.53
C VAL A 312 2.40 13.20 18.47
N GLU A 313 2.37 14.55 18.47
CA GLU A 313 1.13 15.32 18.43
C GLU A 313 0.36 15.08 17.13
N GLY A 314 1.04 15.25 15.98
CA GLY A 314 0.40 15.08 14.67
C GLY A 314 -0.17 13.67 14.49
N GLN A 315 0.53 12.64 14.96
CA GLN A 315 0.00 11.26 14.93
C GLN A 315 -1.22 11.11 15.84
N ALA A 316 -1.17 11.65 17.07
CA ALA A 316 -2.28 11.59 18.00
C ALA A 316 -3.52 12.30 17.45
N GLU A 317 -3.35 13.49 16.85
CA GLU A 317 -4.45 14.24 16.22
C GLU A 317 -5.09 13.49 15.04
N ALA A 318 -4.29 12.89 14.15
CA ALA A 318 -4.80 12.12 13.04
C ALA A 318 -5.62 10.90 13.51
N ILE A 319 -5.13 10.19 14.54
CA ILE A 319 -5.83 9.05 15.14
C ILE A 319 -7.14 9.52 15.82
N ALA A 320 -7.08 10.57 16.61
CA ALA A 320 -8.26 11.14 17.28
C ALA A 320 -9.32 11.62 16.25
N ALA A 321 -8.88 12.24 15.15
CA ALA A 321 -9.77 12.64 14.06
C ALA A 321 -10.43 11.43 13.39
N ALA A 322 -9.70 10.33 13.17
CA ALA A 322 -10.26 9.10 12.61
C ALA A 322 -11.30 8.45 13.53
N LEU A 323 -11.00 8.37 14.84
CA LEU A 323 -11.93 7.83 15.84
C LEU A 323 -13.21 8.68 15.96
N ALA A 324 -13.06 10.01 15.99
CA ALA A 324 -14.17 10.94 16.02
C ALA A 324 -15.04 10.86 14.74
N ASN A 325 -14.40 10.82 13.57
CA ASN A 325 -15.10 10.66 12.29
C ASN A 325 -15.85 9.33 12.20
N ALA A 326 -15.29 8.26 12.77
CA ALA A 326 -15.90 6.94 12.84
C ALA A 326 -17.00 6.84 13.92
N ALA A 327 -17.11 7.79 14.83
CA ALA A 327 -17.92 7.70 16.05
C ALA A 327 -17.66 6.39 16.82
N VAL A 328 -16.39 6.03 16.99
CA VAL A 328 -15.93 4.80 17.65
C VAL A 328 -15.25 5.13 18.96
N ASP A 329 -15.65 4.42 20.02
CA ASP A 329 -14.96 4.50 21.31
C ASP A 329 -13.60 3.81 21.20
N PRO A 330 -12.48 4.46 21.56
CA PRO A 330 -11.15 3.87 21.55
C PRO A 330 -11.05 2.54 22.30
N SER A 331 -11.82 2.34 23.37
CA SER A 331 -11.83 1.10 24.17
C SER A 331 -12.33 -0.13 23.39
N THR A 332 -13.00 0.07 22.25
CA THR A 332 -13.52 -1.00 21.38
C THR A 332 -12.52 -1.45 20.31
N ILE A 333 -11.37 -0.80 20.23
CA ILE A 333 -10.33 -1.14 19.25
C ILE A 333 -9.55 -2.36 19.73
N GLY A 334 -9.63 -3.46 18.99
CA GLY A 334 -8.93 -4.71 19.33
C GLY A 334 -7.55 -4.86 18.70
N TYR A 335 -7.29 -4.14 17.58
CA TYR A 335 -6.02 -4.22 16.85
C TYR A 335 -5.70 -2.93 16.14
N ILE A 336 -4.41 -2.58 16.11
CA ILE A 336 -3.87 -1.46 15.36
C ILE A 336 -2.74 -1.97 14.46
N GLU A 337 -2.92 -1.86 13.15
CA GLU A 337 -1.83 -2.01 12.19
C GLU A 337 -1.03 -0.71 12.15
N CYS A 338 0.16 -0.75 12.71
CA CYS A 338 1.02 0.41 12.88
C CYS A 338 1.86 0.72 11.64
N HIS A 339 2.41 1.92 11.59
CA HIS A 339 3.48 2.25 10.65
C HIS A 339 4.70 1.36 10.92
N GLY A 340 5.15 1.25 12.18
CA GLY A 340 6.08 0.22 12.66
C GLY A 340 7.26 -0.02 11.73
N THR A 341 8.11 1.01 11.53
CA THR A 341 9.26 0.94 10.61
C THR A 341 10.50 0.30 11.24
N ALA A 342 10.39 -0.13 12.49
CA ALA A 342 11.49 -0.68 13.28
C ALA A 342 12.67 0.31 13.46
N THR A 343 12.43 1.61 13.34
CA THR A 343 13.47 2.61 13.57
C THR A 343 13.55 2.98 15.05
N PRO A 344 14.77 3.19 15.60
CA PRO A 344 14.94 3.52 17.03
C PRO A 344 14.19 4.79 17.46
N LEU A 345 13.93 5.70 16.55
CA LEU A 345 13.19 6.94 16.80
C LEU A 345 11.70 6.80 16.47
N GLY A 346 11.35 6.15 15.36
CA GLY A 346 9.99 6.13 14.83
C GLY A 346 9.01 5.33 15.68
N ASP A 347 9.38 4.10 16.05
CA ASP A 347 8.51 3.21 16.81
C ASP A 347 8.11 3.80 18.19
N PRO A 348 9.03 4.38 19.00
CA PRO A 348 8.66 5.06 20.24
C PRO A 348 7.76 6.27 20.03
N ILE A 349 7.97 7.08 18.98
CA ILE A 349 7.13 8.24 18.66
C ILE A 349 5.73 7.79 18.30
N GLU A 350 5.60 6.75 17.47
CA GLU A 350 4.29 6.19 17.11
C GLU A 350 3.56 5.63 18.33
N PHE A 351 4.23 4.87 19.17
CA PHE A 351 3.65 4.35 20.41
C PHE A 351 3.17 5.48 21.34
N ASN A 352 3.95 6.54 21.49
CA ASN A 352 3.56 7.71 22.29
C ASN A 352 2.36 8.45 21.67
N GLY A 353 2.29 8.56 20.32
CA GLY A 353 1.14 9.14 19.61
C GLY A 353 -0.14 8.34 19.87
N LEU A 354 -0.05 7.00 19.78
CA LEU A 354 -1.15 6.09 20.13
C LEU A 354 -1.57 6.26 21.59
N THR A 355 -0.63 6.22 22.52
CA THR A 355 -0.91 6.40 23.96
C THR A 355 -1.65 7.71 24.22
N ARG A 356 -1.25 8.78 23.55
CA ARG A 356 -1.91 10.10 23.68
C ARG A 356 -3.31 10.10 23.10
N ALA A 357 -3.50 9.53 21.91
CA ALA A 357 -4.82 9.44 21.26
C ALA A 357 -5.84 8.61 22.05
N PHE A 358 -5.35 7.65 22.84
CA PHE A 358 -6.16 6.75 23.66
C PHE A 358 -6.23 7.18 25.15
N ALA A 359 -5.65 8.31 25.53
CA ALA A 359 -5.55 8.71 26.95
C ALA A 359 -6.91 8.91 27.63
N ASP A 360 -7.92 9.34 26.89
CA ASP A 360 -9.28 9.57 27.40
C ASP A 360 -10.19 8.32 27.28
N ALA A 361 -9.67 7.21 26.77
CA ALA A 361 -10.41 5.96 26.73
C ALA A 361 -10.66 5.48 28.17
N ALA A 362 -11.88 5.03 28.45
CA ALA A 362 -12.19 4.43 29.75
C ALA A 362 -11.20 3.27 30.01
N PRO A 363 -10.69 3.11 31.25
CA PRO A 363 -9.79 2.01 31.59
C PRO A 363 -10.52 0.67 31.42
N GLY A 364 -10.43 0.13 30.21
CA GLY A 364 -10.83 -1.23 29.87
C GLY A 364 -9.66 -2.20 30.04
N PRO A 365 -9.87 -3.52 29.99
CA PRO A 365 -8.77 -4.44 29.89
C PRO A 365 -7.94 -4.04 28.66
N ALA A 366 -6.62 -3.91 28.84
CA ALA A 366 -5.67 -3.54 27.79
C ALA A 366 -5.58 -4.68 26.73
N ASN A 367 -6.55 -4.76 25.83
CA ASN A 367 -6.70 -5.83 24.84
C ASN A 367 -6.50 -5.38 23.41
N CYS A 368 -5.94 -4.17 23.18
CA CYS A 368 -5.59 -3.72 21.85
C CYS A 368 -4.20 -4.25 21.46
N ALA A 369 -4.14 -5.14 20.47
CA ALA A 369 -2.89 -5.63 19.93
C ALA A 369 -2.29 -4.62 18.95
N LEU A 370 -0.96 -4.47 18.96
CA LEU A 370 -0.22 -3.69 17.96
C LEU A 370 0.54 -4.65 17.04
N GLY A 371 0.54 -4.37 15.76
CA GLY A 371 1.31 -5.13 14.78
C GLY A 371 1.80 -4.27 13.62
N SER A 372 2.73 -4.81 12.84
CA SER A 372 3.13 -4.23 11.56
C SER A 372 3.57 -5.33 10.60
N VAL A 373 2.88 -5.44 9.49
CA VAL A 373 3.23 -6.39 8.43
C VAL A 373 4.59 -6.09 7.79
N LYS A 374 5.19 -4.93 8.09
CA LYS A 374 6.57 -4.62 7.65
C LYS A 374 7.60 -5.61 8.19
N GLY A 375 7.33 -6.25 9.32
CA GLY A 375 8.12 -7.38 9.81
C GLY A 375 8.08 -8.61 8.89
N THR A 376 7.07 -8.73 8.03
CA THR A 376 6.89 -9.83 7.08
C THR A 376 7.41 -9.49 5.69
N ILE A 377 7.03 -8.34 5.13
CA ILE A 377 7.28 -8.00 3.71
C ILE A 377 8.16 -6.75 3.51
N GLY A 378 8.69 -6.16 4.56
CA GLY A 378 9.41 -4.89 4.49
C GLY A 378 8.50 -3.67 4.27
N HIS A 379 9.12 -2.53 4.00
CA HIS A 379 8.45 -1.26 3.82
C HIS A 379 8.20 -0.97 2.33
N THR A 380 6.98 -1.12 1.87
CA THR A 380 6.56 -0.95 0.47
C THR A 380 6.31 0.51 0.06
N ASP A 381 6.96 1.47 0.71
CA ASP A 381 6.96 2.90 0.39
C ASP A 381 5.54 3.45 0.10
N ALA A 382 5.28 4.01 -1.08
CA ALA A 382 3.97 4.57 -1.45
C ALA A 382 2.80 3.57 -1.37
N ALA A 383 3.07 2.25 -1.48
CA ALA A 383 2.07 1.20 -1.33
C ALA A 383 1.84 0.78 0.14
N ALA A 384 2.56 1.39 1.11
CA ALA A 384 2.56 0.91 2.49
C ALA A 384 1.22 1.04 3.24
N GLY A 385 0.31 1.88 2.78
CA GLY A 385 -0.98 2.12 3.44
C GLY A 385 -2.10 1.19 3.00
N VAL A 386 -1.99 0.51 1.86
CA VAL A 386 -3.00 -0.45 1.38
C VAL A 386 -2.48 -1.87 1.57
N ARG A 387 -2.99 -2.53 2.60
CA ARG A 387 -2.62 -3.89 2.96
C ARG A 387 -3.88 -4.66 3.30
N PRO A 388 -3.98 -5.93 2.88
CA PRO A 388 -5.12 -6.75 3.26
C PRO A 388 -5.14 -6.94 4.77
N ARG A 389 -6.28 -6.62 5.36
CA ARG A 389 -6.61 -7.08 6.71
C ARG A 389 -7.14 -8.50 6.63
N SER A 390 -6.89 -9.28 7.70
CA SER A 390 -7.51 -10.60 7.84
C SER A 390 -9.04 -10.51 7.74
N PRO A 391 -9.71 -11.44 7.03
CA PRO A 391 -11.16 -11.54 7.08
C PRO A 391 -11.72 -12.04 8.43
N ARG A 392 -10.90 -12.07 9.50
CA ARG A 392 -11.29 -12.60 10.81
C ARG A 392 -10.77 -11.74 11.96
N TRP A 393 -11.13 -10.43 11.97
CA TRP A 393 -11.00 -9.60 13.18
C TRP A 393 -12.33 -8.91 13.48
#